data_9adc697a2f6ba6861886e15afa520b31
#
_entry.id   9adc697a2f6ba6861886e15afa520b31
#
_cell.length_a   1.000
_cell.length_b   1.000
_cell.length_c   1.000
_cell.angle_alpha   90.00
_cell.angle_beta   90.00
_cell.angle_gamma   90.00
#
_symmetry.space_group_name_H-M   'P 1'
#
loop_
_entity.id
_entity.type
_entity.pdbx_description
1 polymer ?
#
loop_
_entity_poly.entity_id
_entity_poly.type
_entity_poly.pdbx_seq_one_letter_code
_entity_poly.pdbx_strand_id
1 'polypeptide(L)'
;MPGCAADKEHPTEKNTVLRITSAQGTTMGSEESKPAPQPSPPVYRPPKPEFVTVLGKKQAKAGEDVTFRCEANTDDLSVTWEKKGQRLCCVEGKHRAGKNGRNISLEIKNVDLGDEGNYTVTINNSSGSASCSAMLIVEIPEWRTVQWEHETMVSTLKSFKISGENVRELRFLLHGPVGAGKSSIINTIKSIFEGHQFINCLTASDLTGESFTTKYEKYNVGNVPFTFYDVMGLEKGQSKGVHTNDVISALKGHISKDYTFKPLDPIDEANRYYIPNPTLNDQIHCLVSVIPADKISMMDDEVIQKMKEIRAAASKLGIPQVVFMTRVDKVCEMTEKDITKLYQSRKIKEKMMECSNRVGVTMNCIFPVKNYSEETKANEKLNCLMLEALTQIVHSANDFVKKNSNQLKKE
;
A
#
# COMPACT_ATOMS: atom_id res chain seq x y z
N MET A 1 33.83 19.03 13.30
CA MET A 1 34.51 20.19 13.94
C MET A 1 34.17 21.45 13.20
N PRO A 2 33.87 22.59 13.83
CA PRO A 2 33.47 22.93 15.19
C PRO A 2 31.99 23.37 15.23
N GLY A 3 31.18 23.32 16.26
CA GLY A 3 31.38 23.74 17.66
C GLY A 3 30.99 25.20 17.91
N CYS A 4 29.79 25.40 18.54
CA CYS A 4 29.43 26.59 19.32
C CYS A 4 28.23 26.16 20.17
N ALA A 5 28.35 26.02 21.35
CA ALA A 5 28.59 26.63 22.65
C ALA A 5 27.33 27.36 23.20
N ALA A 6 26.91 26.87 24.35
CA ALA A 6 25.89 27.40 25.22
C ALA A 6 26.41 28.64 26.00
N ASP A 7 25.49 29.53 26.37
CA ASP A 7 25.64 30.47 27.49
C ASP A 7 24.22 30.64 28.11
N LYS A 8 24.02 30.17 29.26
CA LYS A 8 24.22 30.58 30.66
C LYS A 8 23.29 31.70 31.12
N GLU A 9 22.53 31.30 32.11
CA GLU A 9 21.68 32.06 33.05
C GLU A 9 22.43 33.20 33.79
N HIS A 10 21.72 34.25 34.22
CA HIS A 10 21.55 34.67 35.62
C HIS A 10 21.04 36.12 35.76
N PRO A 11 20.66 36.64 36.96
CA PRO A 11 19.44 36.43 37.70
C PRO A 11 18.74 37.76 38.18
N THR A 12 17.57 37.60 38.70
CA THR A 12 16.82 38.39 39.70
C THR A 12 17.39 39.68 40.27
N GLU A 13 16.57 40.75 40.28
CA GLU A 13 16.61 41.82 41.33
C GLU A 13 15.20 42.06 41.92
N LYS A 14 15.16 41.84 43.22
CA LYS A 14 14.07 42.23 44.13
C LYS A 14 14.26 43.73 44.48
N ASN A 15 13.26 44.56 44.23
CA ASN A 15 13.19 45.87 44.84
C ASN A 15 12.15 45.90 45.94
N THR A 16 12.66 45.90 47.13
CA THR A 16 11.98 46.19 48.42
C THR A 16 11.85 47.71 48.55
N VAL A 17 10.64 48.22 48.70
CA VAL A 17 10.42 49.62 49.04
C VAL A 17 9.93 49.70 50.50
N LEU A 18 10.74 50.42 51.27
CA LEU A 18 10.56 50.77 52.67
C LEU A 18 9.31 51.62 52.91
N ARG A 19 8.54 51.26 53.95
CA ARG A 19 7.54 52.12 54.58
C ARG A 19 8.21 53.17 55.44
N ILE A 20 7.81 54.42 55.26
CA ILE A 20 8.02 55.49 56.24
C ILE A 20 6.67 55.92 56.76
N THR A 21 6.43 55.71 58.06
CA THR A 21 5.31 56.22 58.84
C THR A 21 5.65 57.63 59.34
N SER A 22 4.77 58.58 59.12
CA SER A 22 4.72 59.78 59.94
C SER A 22 3.26 60.12 60.28
N ALA A 23 3.04 60.41 61.51
CA ALA A 23 1.73 60.63 62.15
C ALA A 23 1.38 62.12 62.13
N GLN A 24 0.09 62.32 62.29
CA GLN A 24 -0.63 63.48 62.91
C GLN A 24 -1.02 64.67 62.06
N GLY A 25 -2.33 64.91 62.06
CA GLY A 25 -2.97 66.16 61.70
C GLY A 25 -4.45 66.01 61.52
N THR A 26 -5.19 66.15 62.65
CA THR A 26 -6.66 66.19 62.71
C THR A 26 -7.18 67.51 62.18
N THR A 27 -8.01 67.50 61.12
CA THR A 27 -8.97 68.56 60.82
C THR A 27 -10.24 67.96 60.24
N MET A 28 -11.39 68.26 60.86
CA MET A 28 -12.74 67.98 60.37
C MET A 28 -12.97 68.73 59.06
N GLY A 29 -13.39 67.99 58.05
CA GLY A 29 -13.80 68.53 56.72
C GLY A 29 -14.85 67.57 56.12
N SER A 30 -16.03 68.14 55.88
CA SER A 30 -17.21 67.59 55.19
C SER A 30 -17.01 66.42 54.27
N GLU A 31 -17.80 65.36 54.53
CA GLU A 31 -17.94 64.20 53.61
C GLU A 31 -18.59 64.62 52.30
N GLU A 32 -17.77 64.83 51.25
CA GLU A 32 -18.24 64.73 49.87
C GLU A 32 -18.34 63.25 49.49
N SER A 33 -19.54 62.78 49.25
CA SER A 33 -19.81 61.44 48.75
C SER A 33 -19.18 61.26 47.39
N LYS A 34 -18.12 60.42 47.31
CA LYS A 34 -17.57 59.95 45.99
C LYS A 34 -18.63 59.26 45.18
N PRO A 35 -18.81 59.60 43.91
CA PRO A 35 -19.71 58.88 43.02
C PRO A 35 -19.27 57.41 42.90
N ALA A 36 -20.24 56.48 42.96
CA ALA A 36 -20.01 55.06 42.81
C ALA A 36 -19.29 54.80 41.47
N PRO A 37 -18.32 53.85 41.41
CA PRO A 37 -17.65 53.51 40.16
C PRO A 37 -18.70 53.04 39.14
N GLN A 38 -18.74 53.68 37.99
CA GLN A 38 -19.60 53.27 36.89
C GLN A 38 -19.23 51.83 36.48
N PRO A 39 -20.23 50.96 36.20
CA PRO A 39 -19.95 49.62 35.72
C PRO A 39 -19.16 49.72 34.45
N SER A 40 -18.02 49.03 34.37
CA SER A 40 -17.21 48.89 33.17
C SER A 40 -18.10 48.37 32.02
N PRO A 41 -17.94 48.91 30.81
CA PRO A 41 -18.72 48.46 29.66
C PRO A 41 -18.55 46.93 29.47
N PRO A 42 -19.60 46.24 29.08
CA PRO A 42 -19.55 44.78 28.88
C PRO A 42 -18.42 44.45 27.92
N VAL A 43 -17.48 43.60 28.36
CA VAL A 43 -16.37 43.12 27.53
C VAL A 43 -16.96 42.22 26.45
N TYR A 44 -16.91 42.68 25.21
CA TYR A 44 -17.32 41.87 24.08
C TYR A 44 -16.47 40.60 24.03
N ARG A 45 -17.10 39.41 24.10
CA ARG A 45 -16.48 38.12 23.87
C ARG A 45 -17.01 37.55 22.55
N PRO A 46 -16.12 37.34 21.53
CA PRO A 46 -16.56 36.76 20.29
C PRO A 46 -17.09 35.33 20.54
N PRO A 47 -18.01 34.82 19.70
CA PRO A 47 -18.48 33.44 19.80
C PRO A 47 -17.28 32.47 19.60
N LYS A 48 -17.36 31.31 20.30
CA LYS A 48 -16.36 30.24 20.07
C LYS A 48 -16.32 29.87 18.58
N PRO A 49 -15.13 29.78 17.96
CA PRO A 49 -15.04 29.47 16.54
C PRO A 49 -15.42 28.01 16.28
N GLU A 50 -16.26 27.81 15.27
CA GLU A 50 -16.71 26.51 14.78
C GLU A 50 -16.75 26.56 13.24
N PHE A 51 -16.58 25.40 12.59
CA PHE A 51 -16.72 25.28 11.14
C PHE A 51 -18.19 25.07 10.77
N VAL A 52 -18.71 25.93 9.90
CA VAL A 52 -20.00 25.76 9.21
C VAL A 52 -19.84 24.77 8.06
N THR A 53 -18.74 24.91 7.31
CA THR A 53 -18.30 23.94 6.31
C THR A 53 -16.86 23.54 6.56
N VAL A 54 -16.57 22.24 6.45
CA VAL A 54 -15.21 21.67 6.66
C VAL A 54 -14.47 21.55 5.33
N LEU A 55 -13.15 21.35 5.40
CA LEU A 55 -12.34 21.06 4.22
C LEU A 55 -12.78 19.75 3.56
N GLY A 56 -12.95 19.78 2.25
CA GLY A 56 -13.17 18.60 1.41
C GLY A 56 -11.85 18.07 0.86
N LYS A 57 -11.73 16.73 0.77
CA LYS A 57 -10.63 16.05 0.10
C LYS A 57 -10.46 16.54 -1.33
N LYS A 58 -9.22 16.69 -1.78
CA LYS A 58 -8.85 17.13 -3.12
C LYS A 58 -7.99 16.09 -3.82
N GLN A 59 -8.20 15.98 -5.13
CA GLN A 59 -7.40 15.17 -6.04
C GLN A 59 -7.10 16.05 -7.27
N ALA A 60 -5.86 16.06 -7.70
CA ALA A 60 -5.39 16.88 -8.80
C ALA A 60 -4.24 16.20 -9.54
N LYS A 61 -4.08 16.50 -10.81
CA LYS A 61 -2.89 16.10 -11.57
C LYS A 61 -1.72 17.02 -11.23
N ALA A 62 -0.51 16.51 -11.32
CA ALA A 62 0.68 17.34 -11.22
C ALA A 62 0.61 18.46 -12.27
N GLY A 63 0.88 19.70 -11.83
CA GLY A 63 0.77 20.91 -12.65
C GLY A 63 -0.54 21.68 -12.51
N GLU A 64 -1.59 21.11 -11.94
CA GLU A 64 -2.87 21.79 -11.71
C GLU A 64 -2.82 22.70 -10.45
N ASP A 65 -3.74 23.65 -10.36
CA ASP A 65 -3.97 24.48 -9.19
C ASP A 65 -5.07 23.88 -8.31
N VAL A 66 -4.88 23.86 -7.00
CA VAL A 66 -5.85 23.34 -6.03
C VAL A 66 -6.23 24.39 -5.03
N THR A 67 -7.52 24.49 -4.71
CA THR A 67 -8.01 25.37 -3.64
C THR A 67 -8.80 24.58 -2.61
N PHE A 68 -8.35 24.61 -1.36
CA PHE A 68 -9.13 24.22 -0.19
C PHE A 68 -10.00 25.38 0.25
N ARG A 69 -11.25 25.11 0.67
CA ARG A 69 -12.21 26.11 1.16
C ARG A 69 -12.96 25.56 2.34
N CYS A 70 -13.21 26.42 3.34
CA CYS A 70 -14.09 26.15 4.46
C CYS A 70 -14.74 27.47 4.94
N GLU A 71 -15.80 27.38 5.73
CA GLU A 71 -16.49 28.52 6.31
C GLU A 71 -16.57 28.39 7.83
N ALA A 72 -16.28 29.49 8.54
CA ALA A 72 -16.42 29.59 9.99
C ALA A 72 -17.74 30.26 10.37
N ASN A 73 -18.19 30.09 11.62
CA ASN A 73 -19.39 30.74 12.19
C ASN A 73 -19.19 32.23 12.47
N THR A 74 -17.95 32.70 12.56
CA THR A 74 -17.57 34.10 12.87
C THR A 74 -16.41 34.53 11.97
N ASP A 75 -16.24 35.84 11.81
CA ASP A 75 -15.12 36.44 11.11
C ASP A 75 -14.02 36.96 12.06
N ASP A 76 -14.33 37.10 13.36
CA ASP A 76 -13.37 37.46 14.41
C ASP A 76 -12.54 36.24 14.82
N LEU A 77 -11.55 35.91 13.98
CA LEU A 77 -10.66 34.78 14.17
C LEU A 77 -9.31 34.95 13.45
N SER A 78 -8.28 34.30 13.97
CA SER A 78 -7.02 34.05 13.31
C SER A 78 -7.03 32.67 12.64
N VAL A 79 -6.27 32.53 11.55
CA VAL A 79 -6.22 31.30 10.75
C VAL A 79 -4.77 30.85 10.64
N THR A 80 -4.53 29.53 10.91
CA THR A 80 -3.24 28.89 10.66
C THR A 80 -3.44 27.66 9.81
N TRP A 81 -2.50 27.43 8.89
CA TRP A 81 -2.47 26.26 8.05
C TRP A 81 -1.27 25.39 8.39
N GLU A 82 -1.48 24.09 8.37
CA GLU A 82 -0.43 23.08 8.55
C GLU A 82 -0.49 22.06 7.42
N LYS A 83 0.66 21.47 7.10
CA LYS A 83 0.80 20.35 6.20
C LYS A 83 1.56 19.24 6.92
N LYS A 84 0.97 18.03 7.03
CA LYS A 84 1.55 16.88 7.73
C LYS A 84 1.96 17.22 9.17
N GLY A 85 1.20 18.09 9.87
CA GLY A 85 1.47 18.52 11.24
C GLY A 85 2.56 19.62 11.37
N GLN A 86 3.11 20.10 10.27
CA GLN A 86 4.06 21.21 10.25
C GLN A 86 3.39 22.49 9.75
N ARG A 87 3.66 23.61 10.42
CA ARG A 87 3.11 24.91 10.03
C ARG A 87 3.48 25.22 8.58
N LEU A 88 2.47 25.52 7.76
CA LEU A 88 2.68 25.88 6.37
C LEU A 88 3.18 27.31 6.28
N CYS A 89 4.44 27.46 5.89
CA CYS A 89 4.98 28.75 5.48
C CYS A 89 4.51 29.01 4.04
N CYS A 90 3.67 30.03 3.84
CA CYS A 90 3.24 30.39 2.50
C CYS A 90 4.44 30.84 1.67
N VAL A 91 4.84 30.02 0.70
CA VAL A 91 5.87 30.36 -0.28
C VAL A 91 5.22 31.21 -1.35
N GLU A 92 5.77 32.40 -1.62
CA GLU A 92 5.28 33.32 -2.64
C GLU A 92 5.23 32.60 -4.00
N GLY A 93 4.11 32.74 -4.71
CA GLY A 93 3.87 32.06 -5.98
C GLY A 93 3.41 30.60 -5.89
N LYS A 94 3.58 29.91 -4.74
CA LYS A 94 3.16 28.52 -4.55
C LYS A 94 1.92 28.39 -3.65
N HIS A 95 1.90 29.03 -2.50
CA HIS A 95 0.80 28.94 -1.53
C HIS A 95 0.20 30.32 -1.28
N ARG A 96 -1.12 30.42 -1.40
CA ARG A 96 -1.86 31.64 -1.09
C ARG A 96 -2.98 31.33 -0.11
N ALA A 97 -2.75 31.69 1.16
CA ALA A 97 -3.80 31.63 2.18
C ALA A 97 -4.67 32.90 2.07
N GLY A 98 -5.99 32.72 2.09
CA GLY A 98 -6.96 33.79 2.01
C GLY A 98 -8.01 33.67 3.12
N LYS A 99 -8.45 34.84 3.62
CA LYS A 99 -9.59 34.99 4.51
C LYS A 99 -10.43 36.16 4.01
N ASN A 100 -11.72 35.94 3.77
CA ASN A 100 -12.68 36.97 3.41
C ASN A 100 -13.93 36.78 4.27
N GLY A 101 -14.04 37.59 5.33
CA GLY A 101 -15.07 37.41 6.35
C GLY A 101 -14.94 36.01 6.99
N ARG A 102 -16.01 35.21 6.92
CA ARG A 102 -16.05 33.82 7.42
C ARG A 102 -15.47 32.80 6.48
N ASN A 103 -15.23 33.17 5.20
CA ASN A 103 -14.69 32.27 4.20
C ASN A 103 -13.16 32.18 4.30
N ILE A 104 -12.65 30.97 4.40
CA ILE A 104 -11.23 30.67 4.54
C ILE A 104 -10.79 29.79 3.36
N SER A 105 -9.67 30.11 2.76
CA SER A 105 -9.13 29.36 1.64
C SER A 105 -7.62 29.19 1.69
N LEU A 106 -7.13 28.10 1.08
CA LEU A 106 -5.73 27.89 0.75
C LEU A 106 -5.65 27.47 -0.72
N GLU A 107 -5.05 28.31 -1.54
CA GLU A 107 -4.71 28.01 -2.92
C GLU A 107 -3.27 27.46 -2.99
N ILE A 108 -3.09 26.36 -3.72
CA ILE A 108 -1.80 25.73 -3.99
C ILE A 108 -1.67 25.69 -5.50
N LYS A 109 -0.69 26.40 -6.03
CA LYS A 109 -0.45 26.51 -7.47
C LYS A 109 0.53 25.46 -7.96
N ASN A 110 0.29 24.99 -9.20
CA ASN A 110 1.17 24.06 -9.88
C ASN A 110 1.58 22.90 -8.94
N VAL A 111 0.57 22.15 -8.46
CA VAL A 111 0.79 21.08 -7.49
C VAL A 111 1.77 20.05 -8.01
N ASP A 112 2.67 19.61 -7.16
CA ASP A 112 3.63 18.54 -7.42
C ASP A 112 3.53 17.44 -6.36
N LEU A 113 4.32 16.39 -6.53
CA LEU A 113 4.32 15.24 -5.61
C LEU A 113 4.70 15.63 -4.17
N GLY A 114 5.47 16.70 -4.00
CA GLY A 114 5.79 17.24 -2.69
C GLY A 114 4.56 17.80 -1.97
N ASP A 115 3.53 18.26 -2.70
CA ASP A 115 2.33 18.85 -2.14
C ASP A 115 1.33 17.80 -1.62
N GLU A 116 1.48 16.54 -1.97
CA GLU A 116 0.63 15.46 -1.46
C GLU A 116 0.69 15.35 0.07
N GLY A 117 -0.46 15.27 0.72
CA GLY A 117 -0.55 15.08 2.15
C GLY A 117 -1.79 15.67 2.79
N ASN A 118 -1.84 15.58 4.13
CA ASN A 118 -2.93 16.11 4.91
C ASN A 118 -2.69 17.60 5.21
N TYR A 119 -3.67 18.43 4.89
CA TYR A 119 -3.71 19.85 5.18
C TYR A 119 -4.71 20.10 6.29
N THR A 120 -4.27 20.81 7.33
CA THR A 120 -5.09 21.17 8.50
C THR A 120 -5.22 22.68 8.57
N VAL A 121 -6.43 23.17 8.73
CA VAL A 121 -6.70 24.55 9.09
C VAL A 121 -7.15 24.63 10.52
N THR A 122 -6.56 25.54 11.29
CA THR A 122 -6.95 25.85 12.67
C THR A 122 -7.39 27.31 12.75
N ILE A 123 -8.57 27.54 13.31
CA ILE A 123 -9.17 28.84 13.56
C ILE A 123 -9.20 29.11 15.05
N ASN A 124 -8.80 30.32 15.48
CA ASN A 124 -8.68 30.68 16.89
C ASN A 124 -9.22 32.10 17.15
N ASN A 125 -9.85 32.31 18.28
CA ASN A 125 -10.11 33.61 18.86
C ASN A 125 -10.00 33.56 20.40
N SER A 126 -10.36 34.64 21.09
CA SER A 126 -10.28 34.70 22.55
C SER A 126 -11.22 33.73 23.27
N SER A 127 -12.21 33.16 22.60
CA SER A 127 -13.20 32.22 23.14
C SER A 127 -12.85 30.74 22.88
N GLY A 128 -11.83 30.43 22.05
CA GLY A 128 -11.39 29.06 21.81
C GLY A 128 -10.81 28.82 20.43
N SER A 129 -10.69 27.54 20.07
CA SER A 129 -10.16 27.09 18.78
C SER A 129 -10.94 25.92 18.22
N ALA A 130 -10.88 25.78 16.89
CA ALA A 130 -11.36 24.60 16.15
C ALA A 130 -10.40 24.29 15.00
N SER A 131 -10.32 23.01 14.59
CA SER A 131 -9.52 22.58 13.47
C SER A 131 -10.25 21.57 12.60
N CYS A 132 -9.97 21.56 11.29
CA CYS A 132 -10.39 20.52 10.38
C CYS A 132 -9.29 20.22 9.37
N SER A 133 -9.31 18.99 8.83
CA SER A 133 -8.25 18.51 7.95
C SER A 133 -8.83 17.86 6.70
N ALA A 134 -8.06 17.92 5.60
CA ALA A 134 -8.36 17.20 4.38
C ALA A 134 -7.10 16.77 3.63
N MET A 135 -7.18 15.64 2.92
CA MET A 135 -6.09 15.09 2.11
C MET A 135 -6.06 15.72 0.72
N LEU A 136 -4.88 16.11 0.26
CA LEU A 136 -4.55 16.33 -1.15
C LEU A 136 -3.87 15.08 -1.71
N ILE A 137 -4.41 14.50 -2.78
CA ILE A 137 -3.80 13.44 -3.57
C ILE A 137 -3.33 14.05 -4.88
N VAL A 138 -2.07 13.78 -5.25
CA VAL A 138 -1.48 14.24 -6.51
C VAL A 138 -1.26 13.05 -7.44
N GLU A 139 -1.98 13.05 -8.58
CA GLU A 139 -1.83 12.04 -9.63
C GLU A 139 -0.51 12.31 -10.38
N ILE A 140 0.29 11.25 -10.56
CA ILE A 140 1.45 11.30 -11.44
C ILE A 140 1.05 10.86 -12.86
N PRO A 141 1.80 11.26 -13.90
CA PRO A 141 1.60 10.70 -15.23
C PRO A 141 1.65 9.17 -15.20
N GLU A 142 0.82 8.55 -16.00
CA GLU A 142 0.79 7.09 -16.13
C GLU A 142 2.18 6.60 -16.58
N TRP A 143 2.82 5.78 -15.74
CA TRP A 143 4.20 5.32 -15.95
C TRP A 143 4.29 3.87 -16.46
N ARG A 144 3.17 3.18 -16.59
CA ARG A 144 3.01 1.88 -17.25
C ARG A 144 1.60 1.82 -17.85
N THR A 145 1.50 1.46 -19.11
CA THR A 145 0.23 1.33 -19.82
C THR A 145 -0.38 -0.05 -19.59
N VAL A 146 -1.68 -0.13 -19.37
CA VAL A 146 -2.45 -1.36 -19.28
C VAL A 146 -3.39 -1.44 -20.48
N GLN A 147 -3.51 -2.64 -21.05
CA GLN A 147 -4.55 -2.91 -22.05
C GLN A 147 -5.86 -3.22 -21.33
N TRP A 148 -6.89 -2.39 -21.57
CA TRP A 148 -8.20 -2.53 -20.93
C TRP A 148 -9.22 -3.25 -21.80
N GLU A 149 -8.75 -4.18 -22.66
CA GLU A 149 -9.54 -4.92 -23.63
C GLU A 149 -9.74 -6.36 -23.18
N HIS A 150 -10.63 -6.57 -22.22
CA HIS A 150 -10.86 -7.84 -21.53
C HIS A 150 -11.06 -9.03 -22.50
N GLU A 151 -12.01 -8.92 -23.44
CA GLU A 151 -12.36 -10.00 -24.37
C GLU A 151 -11.18 -10.40 -25.28
N THR A 152 -10.41 -9.42 -25.77
CA THR A 152 -9.22 -9.65 -26.58
C THR A 152 -8.16 -10.42 -25.80
N MET A 153 -7.93 -10.04 -24.52
CA MET A 153 -6.94 -10.70 -23.66
C MET A 153 -7.36 -12.14 -23.33
N VAL A 154 -8.64 -12.36 -23.00
CA VAL A 154 -9.17 -13.70 -22.73
C VAL A 154 -9.09 -14.59 -23.98
N SER A 155 -9.48 -14.10 -25.16
CA SER A 155 -9.43 -14.86 -26.40
C SER A 155 -8.00 -15.25 -26.79
N THR A 156 -7.03 -14.33 -26.61
CA THR A 156 -5.62 -14.57 -26.82
C THR A 156 -5.09 -15.71 -25.98
N LEU A 157 -5.41 -15.71 -24.67
CA LEU A 157 -5.00 -16.76 -23.75
C LEU A 157 -5.73 -18.09 -24.00
N LYS A 158 -7.01 -18.07 -24.40
CA LYS A 158 -7.77 -19.28 -24.78
C LYS A 158 -7.23 -19.94 -26.04
N SER A 159 -6.70 -19.17 -27.00
CA SER A 159 -6.09 -19.66 -28.23
C SER A 159 -4.61 -20.00 -28.12
N PHE A 160 -4.00 -19.80 -26.95
CA PHE A 160 -2.57 -19.98 -26.73
C PHE A 160 -2.14 -21.44 -26.97
N LYS A 161 -1.01 -21.59 -27.68
CA LYS A 161 -0.39 -22.90 -27.94
C LYS A 161 1.02 -22.95 -27.38
N ILE A 162 1.32 -24.02 -26.64
CA ILE A 162 2.64 -24.25 -26.06
C ILE A 162 3.64 -24.59 -27.19
N SER A 163 4.83 -23.99 -27.14
CA SER A 163 5.87 -24.20 -28.14
C SER A 163 6.71 -25.49 -27.94
N GLY A 164 6.53 -26.19 -26.82
CA GLY A 164 7.26 -27.44 -26.51
C GLY A 164 6.49 -28.67 -27.00
N GLU A 165 7.10 -29.51 -27.87
CA GLU A 165 6.44 -30.67 -28.49
C GLU A 165 5.92 -31.72 -27.48
N ASN A 166 6.60 -31.85 -26.32
CA ASN A 166 6.26 -32.86 -25.31
C ASN A 166 5.70 -32.28 -24.04
N VAL A 167 5.39 -30.97 -23.98
CA VAL A 167 4.82 -30.31 -22.79
C VAL A 167 3.32 -30.12 -22.98
N ARG A 168 2.54 -30.69 -22.06
CA ARG A 168 1.08 -30.72 -22.13
C ARG A 168 0.43 -29.49 -21.53
N GLU A 169 1.06 -28.88 -20.52
CA GLU A 169 0.56 -27.75 -19.75
C GLU A 169 1.71 -26.87 -19.26
N LEU A 170 1.51 -25.56 -19.18
CA LEU A 170 2.42 -24.64 -18.49
C LEU A 170 2.13 -24.66 -17.00
N ARG A 171 3.15 -24.83 -16.17
CA ARG A 171 3.06 -25.00 -14.72
C ARG A 171 3.58 -23.79 -13.99
N PHE A 172 2.73 -23.19 -13.17
CA PHE A 172 3.01 -22.01 -12.36
C PHE A 172 2.98 -22.35 -10.88
N LEU A 173 4.04 -22.07 -10.14
CA LEU A 173 4.09 -22.26 -8.70
C LEU A 173 3.90 -20.92 -7.99
N LEU A 174 2.86 -20.83 -7.15
CA LEU A 174 2.62 -19.65 -6.32
C LEU A 174 3.23 -19.86 -4.94
N HIS A 175 4.12 -18.96 -4.53
CA HIS A 175 4.68 -18.94 -3.18
C HIS A 175 4.66 -17.53 -2.59
N GLY A 176 4.78 -17.41 -1.28
CA GLY A 176 4.75 -16.13 -0.55
C GLY A 176 4.22 -16.30 0.87
N PRO A 177 4.17 -15.24 1.67
CA PRO A 177 3.73 -15.31 3.05
C PRO A 177 2.28 -15.80 3.20
N VAL A 178 1.94 -16.23 4.41
CA VAL A 178 0.55 -16.50 4.79
C VAL A 178 -0.28 -15.22 4.61
N GLY A 179 -1.52 -15.36 4.09
CA GLY A 179 -2.41 -14.23 3.83
C GLY A 179 -2.03 -13.32 2.66
N ALA A 180 -1.03 -13.70 1.84
CA ALA A 180 -0.64 -12.93 0.66
C ALA A 180 -1.66 -12.97 -0.49
N GLY A 181 -2.62 -13.89 -0.45
CA GLY A 181 -3.67 -14.03 -1.48
C GLY A 181 -3.33 -15.02 -2.59
N LYS A 182 -2.47 -16.01 -2.36
CA LYS A 182 -2.10 -17.06 -3.34
C LYS A 182 -3.33 -17.81 -3.89
N SER A 183 -4.10 -18.43 -3.00
CA SER A 183 -5.33 -19.15 -3.37
C SER A 183 -6.38 -18.21 -3.96
N SER A 184 -6.45 -16.96 -3.50
CA SER A 184 -7.35 -15.95 -4.06
C SER A 184 -7.00 -15.57 -5.50
N ILE A 185 -5.70 -15.56 -5.88
CA ILE A 185 -5.27 -15.38 -7.27
C ILE A 185 -5.81 -16.49 -8.15
N ILE A 186 -5.70 -17.75 -7.70
CA ILE A 186 -6.21 -18.91 -8.45
C ILE A 186 -7.72 -18.78 -8.63
N ASN A 187 -8.47 -18.43 -7.56
CA ASN A 187 -9.91 -18.20 -7.64
C ASN A 187 -10.25 -17.07 -8.63
N THR A 188 -9.52 -15.96 -8.58
CA THR A 188 -9.71 -14.82 -9.49
C THR A 188 -9.48 -15.23 -10.95
N ILE A 189 -8.37 -15.92 -11.24
CA ILE A 189 -8.05 -16.37 -12.59
C ILE A 189 -9.13 -17.36 -13.09
N LYS A 190 -9.56 -18.33 -12.27
CA LYS A 190 -10.63 -19.26 -12.62
C LYS A 190 -11.93 -18.53 -12.91
N SER A 191 -12.29 -17.55 -12.08
CA SER A 191 -13.51 -16.75 -12.29
C SER A 191 -13.51 -16.00 -13.63
N ILE A 192 -12.35 -15.54 -14.10
CA ILE A 192 -12.21 -14.87 -15.41
C ILE A 192 -12.53 -15.83 -16.55
N PHE A 193 -12.02 -17.07 -16.52
CA PHE A 193 -12.19 -18.03 -17.61
C PHE A 193 -13.52 -18.78 -17.56
N GLU A 194 -14.08 -18.99 -16.38
CA GLU A 194 -15.37 -19.66 -16.16
C GLU A 194 -16.57 -18.69 -16.31
N GLY A 195 -16.35 -17.38 -16.25
CA GLY A 195 -17.38 -16.34 -16.40
C GLY A 195 -18.30 -16.17 -15.18
N HIS A 196 -17.95 -16.77 -14.05
CA HIS A 196 -18.67 -16.62 -12.77
C HIS A 196 -17.69 -16.65 -11.60
N GLN A 197 -18.13 -16.14 -10.44
CA GLN A 197 -17.31 -16.15 -9.24
C GLN A 197 -16.97 -17.57 -8.80
N PHE A 198 -15.69 -17.85 -8.67
CA PHE A 198 -15.17 -19.17 -8.31
C PHE A 198 -14.53 -19.11 -6.91
N ILE A 199 -14.98 -19.98 -5.99
CA ILE A 199 -14.56 -20.01 -4.59
C ILE A 199 -14.16 -21.47 -4.22
N ASN A 200 -13.33 -22.11 -5.03
CA ASN A 200 -12.95 -23.51 -4.79
C ASN A 200 -11.63 -23.65 -4.01
N CYS A 201 -10.75 -22.64 -4.06
CA CYS A 201 -9.56 -22.64 -3.25
C CYS A 201 -9.87 -22.05 -1.87
N LEU A 202 -9.57 -22.77 -0.80
CA LEU A 202 -9.71 -22.25 0.55
C LEU A 202 -8.74 -21.06 0.72
N THR A 203 -9.28 -19.94 1.19
CA THR A 203 -8.50 -18.72 1.43
C THR A 203 -8.36 -18.47 2.91
N ALA A 204 -7.13 -18.15 3.37
CA ALA A 204 -6.90 -17.73 4.73
C ALA A 204 -7.61 -16.39 4.99
N SER A 205 -8.46 -16.32 6.02
CA SER A 205 -8.95 -15.05 6.53
C SER A 205 -7.84 -14.35 7.33
N ASP A 206 -7.78 -13.02 7.27
CA ASP A 206 -6.84 -12.22 8.08
C ASP A 206 -6.99 -12.45 9.61
N LEU A 207 -8.05 -13.13 10.04
CA LEU A 207 -8.40 -13.34 11.45
C LEU A 207 -7.68 -14.52 12.12
N THR A 208 -7.29 -15.54 11.37
CA THR A 208 -6.67 -16.75 11.95
C THR A 208 -5.15 -16.74 11.90
N GLY A 209 -4.54 -15.99 10.98
CA GLY A 209 -3.08 -15.94 10.82
C GLY A 209 -2.39 -17.26 10.44
N GLU A 210 -3.16 -18.32 10.18
CA GLU A 210 -2.65 -19.63 9.80
C GLU A 210 -2.92 -19.93 8.32
N SER A 211 -2.07 -20.76 7.72
CA SER A 211 -2.24 -21.21 6.34
C SER A 211 -3.29 -22.31 6.26
N PHE A 212 -4.31 -22.14 5.41
CA PHE A 212 -5.28 -23.22 5.10
C PHE A 212 -4.71 -24.24 4.11
N THR A 213 -3.77 -23.84 3.27
CA THR A 213 -3.13 -24.74 2.32
C THR A 213 -2.09 -25.58 3.04
N THR A 214 -2.34 -26.85 3.21
CA THR A 214 -1.42 -27.80 3.85
C THR A 214 -0.85 -28.82 2.88
N LYS A 215 -1.41 -28.90 1.66
CA LYS A 215 -1.03 -29.87 0.62
C LYS A 215 -0.52 -29.18 -0.62
N TYR A 216 0.28 -29.91 -1.40
CA TYR A 216 0.68 -29.50 -2.75
C TYR A 216 -0.48 -29.78 -3.70
N GLU A 217 -1.23 -28.74 -4.02
CA GLU A 217 -2.47 -28.85 -4.77
C GLU A 217 -2.30 -28.30 -6.19
N LYS A 218 -2.91 -29.00 -7.13
CA LYS A 218 -2.94 -28.67 -8.56
C LYS A 218 -4.29 -28.11 -8.96
N TYR A 219 -4.30 -26.95 -9.61
CA TYR A 219 -5.49 -26.26 -10.08
C TYR A 219 -5.42 -25.99 -11.58
N ASN A 220 -6.27 -26.65 -12.34
CA ASN A 220 -6.47 -26.37 -13.76
C ASN A 220 -7.38 -25.15 -13.93
N VAL A 221 -7.18 -24.42 -15.02
CA VAL A 221 -7.97 -23.23 -15.36
C VAL A 221 -8.74 -23.50 -16.64
N GLY A 222 -10.05 -23.64 -16.57
CA GLY A 222 -10.92 -23.84 -17.73
C GLY A 222 -10.34 -24.78 -18.78
N ASN A 223 -10.49 -24.43 -20.04
CA ASN A 223 -9.96 -25.19 -21.19
C ASN A 223 -8.63 -24.63 -21.74
N VAL A 224 -7.82 -23.97 -20.88
CA VAL A 224 -6.50 -23.46 -21.27
C VAL A 224 -5.39 -24.38 -20.78
N PRO A 225 -4.25 -24.44 -21.45
CA PRO A 225 -3.15 -25.32 -21.05
C PRO A 225 -2.29 -24.71 -19.93
N PHE A 226 -2.96 -24.20 -18.88
CA PHE A 226 -2.31 -23.55 -17.72
C PHE A 226 -2.71 -24.25 -16.45
N THR A 227 -1.73 -24.48 -15.59
CA THR A 227 -1.94 -25.14 -14.30
C THR A 227 -1.20 -24.37 -13.21
N PHE A 228 -1.93 -24.10 -12.15
CA PHE A 228 -1.38 -23.46 -10.95
C PHE A 228 -1.17 -24.48 -9.84
N TYR A 229 -0.06 -24.33 -9.15
CA TYR A 229 0.27 -25.09 -7.96
C TYR A 229 0.32 -24.14 -6.77
N ASP A 230 -0.48 -24.41 -5.75
CA ASP A 230 -0.50 -23.68 -4.50
C ASP A 230 0.32 -24.43 -3.45
N VAL A 231 1.08 -23.69 -2.66
CA VAL A 231 1.86 -24.22 -1.55
C VAL A 231 1.50 -23.50 -0.26
N MET A 232 1.72 -24.17 0.84
CA MET A 232 1.60 -23.59 2.18
C MET A 232 2.33 -22.25 2.27
N GLY A 233 1.78 -21.27 3.01
CA GLY A 233 2.41 -19.97 3.17
C GLY A 233 3.76 -20.03 3.88
N LEU A 234 4.67 -19.12 3.51
CA LEU A 234 5.91 -18.90 4.23
C LEU A 234 5.65 -18.18 5.55
N GLU A 235 6.26 -18.65 6.61
CA GLU A 235 6.16 -18.08 7.94
C GLU A 235 7.55 -17.93 8.59
N LYS A 236 7.62 -17.12 9.64
CA LYS A 236 8.80 -16.98 10.48
C LYS A 236 9.06 -18.27 11.26
N GLY A 237 10.33 -18.56 11.48
CA GLY A 237 10.78 -19.78 12.17
C GLY A 237 10.78 -21.02 11.27
N GLN A 238 11.24 -22.14 11.83
CA GLN A 238 11.34 -23.41 11.09
C GLN A 238 10.14 -24.34 11.32
N SER A 239 9.39 -24.13 12.40
CA SER A 239 8.30 -25.03 12.80
C SER A 239 6.94 -24.68 12.19
N LYS A 240 6.85 -23.60 11.42
CA LYS A 240 5.63 -23.13 10.77
C LYS A 240 5.85 -22.80 9.30
N GLY A 241 4.76 -22.87 8.52
CA GLY A 241 4.81 -22.60 7.09
C GLY A 241 5.51 -23.70 6.29
N VAL A 242 5.65 -23.48 4.98
CA VAL A 242 6.33 -24.42 4.08
C VAL A 242 7.84 -24.36 4.28
N HIS A 243 8.49 -25.50 4.26
CA HIS A 243 9.95 -25.58 4.24
C HIS A 243 10.48 -25.14 2.87
N THR A 244 11.56 -24.33 2.82
CA THR A 244 12.13 -23.84 1.54
C THR A 244 12.57 -24.96 0.61
N ASN A 245 13.09 -26.09 1.17
CA ASN A 245 13.48 -27.25 0.38
C ASN A 245 12.30 -27.93 -0.33
N ASP A 246 11.09 -27.93 0.27
CA ASP A 246 9.91 -28.45 -0.39
C ASP A 246 9.54 -27.61 -1.61
N VAL A 247 9.59 -26.28 -1.48
CA VAL A 247 9.34 -25.38 -2.61
C VAL A 247 10.40 -25.59 -3.70
N ILE A 248 11.66 -25.76 -3.34
CA ILE A 248 12.75 -26.05 -4.29
C ILE A 248 12.56 -27.42 -4.95
N SER A 249 12.13 -28.43 -4.23
CA SER A 249 11.82 -29.77 -4.77
C SER A 249 10.63 -29.70 -5.74
N ALA A 250 9.60 -28.88 -5.43
CA ALA A 250 8.51 -28.62 -6.34
C ALA A 250 8.97 -27.93 -7.63
N LEU A 251 9.87 -26.94 -7.53
CA LEU A 251 10.46 -26.28 -8.72
C LEU A 251 11.13 -27.28 -9.67
N LYS A 252 11.86 -28.25 -9.10
CA LYS A 252 12.56 -29.30 -9.85
C LYS A 252 11.64 -30.39 -10.39
N GLY A 253 10.38 -30.46 -9.91
CA GLY A 253 9.40 -31.47 -10.29
C GLY A 253 9.44 -32.74 -9.43
N HIS A 254 10.13 -32.73 -8.30
CA HIS A 254 10.24 -33.90 -7.42
C HIS A 254 9.01 -34.16 -6.53
N ILE A 255 8.00 -33.27 -6.53
CA ILE A 255 6.82 -33.41 -5.70
C ILE A 255 5.60 -33.80 -6.53
N SER A 256 4.97 -34.92 -6.19
CA SER A 256 3.69 -35.33 -6.78
C SER A 256 2.50 -34.66 -6.06
N LYS A 257 1.35 -34.66 -6.75
CA LYS A 257 0.09 -34.15 -6.22
C LYS A 257 -0.26 -34.79 -4.88
N ASP A 258 -0.94 -34.04 -4.00
CA ASP A 258 -1.46 -34.45 -2.69
C ASP A 258 -0.40 -34.67 -1.60
N TYR A 259 0.88 -34.31 -1.86
CA TYR A 259 1.91 -34.26 -0.80
C TYR A 259 1.48 -33.27 0.28
N THR A 260 1.54 -33.71 1.54
CA THR A 260 1.25 -32.85 2.70
C THR A 260 2.56 -32.26 3.23
N PHE A 261 2.66 -30.93 3.21
CA PHE A 261 3.81 -30.22 3.70
C PHE A 261 4.02 -30.43 5.21
N LYS A 262 5.26 -30.66 5.60
CA LYS A 262 5.68 -30.78 6.99
C LYS A 262 6.80 -29.77 7.24
N PRO A 263 6.60 -28.77 8.10
CA PRO A 263 7.57 -27.69 8.30
C PRO A 263 8.96 -28.16 8.72
N LEU A 264 9.05 -29.22 9.51
CA LEU A 264 10.32 -29.74 10.07
C LEU A 264 10.87 -30.97 9.33
N ASP A 265 10.12 -31.54 8.41
CA ASP A 265 10.45 -32.82 7.75
C ASP A 265 10.15 -32.66 6.24
N PRO A 266 11.03 -31.93 5.48
CA PRO A 266 10.83 -31.74 4.05
C PRO A 266 10.90 -33.05 3.29
N ILE A 267 10.31 -33.07 2.08
CA ILE A 267 10.27 -34.25 1.23
C ILE A 267 11.69 -34.76 0.91
N ASP A 268 11.88 -36.06 0.98
CA ASP A 268 13.10 -36.78 0.59
C ASP A 268 12.78 -37.93 -0.38
N GLU A 269 13.81 -38.60 -0.87
CA GLU A 269 13.71 -39.72 -1.81
C GLU A 269 12.96 -40.95 -1.29
N ALA A 270 12.86 -41.11 0.02
CA ALA A 270 12.13 -42.20 0.64
C ALA A 270 10.61 -41.93 0.73
N ASN A 271 10.17 -40.71 0.46
CA ASN A 271 8.78 -40.33 0.53
C ASN A 271 8.01 -40.86 -0.69
N ARG A 272 6.84 -41.47 -0.46
CA ARG A 272 5.98 -42.01 -1.53
C ARG A 272 5.51 -40.99 -2.56
N TYR A 273 5.54 -39.70 -2.25
CA TYR A 273 5.18 -38.59 -3.13
C TYR A 273 6.40 -38.01 -3.87
N TYR A 274 7.60 -38.54 -3.64
CA TYR A 274 8.80 -38.10 -4.34
C TYR A 274 8.88 -38.70 -5.74
N ILE A 275 9.17 -37.84 -6.73
CA ILE A 275 9.40 -38.24 -8.12
C ILE A 275 10.92 -38.25 -8.34
N PRO A 276 11.58 -39.43 -8.49
CA PRO A 276 13.04 -39.50 -8.55
C PRO A 276 13.64 -38.94 -9.85
N ASN A 277 12.95 -39.10 -10.97
CA ASN A 277 13.41 -38.68 -12.30
C ASN A 277 12.38 -37.75 -12.96
N PRO A 278 12.24 -36.49 -12.54
CA PRO A 278 11.27 -35.57 -13.09
C PRO A 278 11.63 -35.18 -14.52
N THR A 279 10.63 -35.13 -15.36
CA THR A 279 10.71 -34.61 -16.73
C THR A 279 10.37 -33.12 -16.78
N LEU A 280 10.51 -32.48 -17.94
CA LEU A 280 10.06 -31.10 -18.13
C LEU A 280 8.55 -30.96 -17.84
N ASN A 281 7.75 -32.02 -18.06
CA ASN A 281 6.32 -32.01 -17.68
C ASN A 281 6.07 -32.03 -16.16
N ASP A 282 7.06 -32.37 -15.35
CA ASP A 282 6.95 -32.40 -13.89
C ASP A 282 7.46 -31.11 -13.25
N GLN A 283 8.35 -30.41 -13.93
CA GLN A 283 8.98 -29.17 -13.48
C GLN A 283 7.99 -27.99 -13.49
N ILE A 284 8.29 -26.99 -12.68
CA ILE A 284 7.63 -25.69 -12.74
C ILE A 284 8.25 -24.85 -13.84
N HIS A 285 7.42 -24.18 -14.64
CA HIS A 285 7.86 -23.39 -15.79
C HIS A 285 7.96 -21.88 -15.50
N CYS A 286 7.29 -21.40 -14.45
CA CYS A 286 7.44 -20.04 -13.94
C CYS A 286 7.12 -20.00 -12.43
N LEU A 287 7.97 -19.33 -11.67
CA LEU A 287 7.77 -19.07 -10.24
C LEU A 287 7.06 -17.73 -10.06
N VAL A 288 5.93 -17.74 -9.34
CA VAL A 288 5.14 -16.55 -9.02
C VAL A 288 5.24 -16.27 -7.53
N SER A 289 5.94 -15.20 -7.18
CA SER A 289 5.99 -14.69 -5.81
C SER A 289 4.76 -13.83 -5.55
N VAL A 290 3.96 -14.15 -4.54
CA VAL A 290 2.76 -13.38 -4.17
C VAL A 290 3.06 -12.56 -2.93
N ILE A 291 2.91 -11.23 -3.03
CA ILE A 291 3.31 -10.28 -1.99
C ILE A 291 2.20 -9.25 -1.77
N PRO A 292 1.70 -9.08 -0.52
CA PRO A 292 0.68 -8.09 -0.24
C PRO A 292 1.30 -6.69 -0.16
N ALA A 293 0.83 -5.77 -1.00
CA ALA A 293 1.37 -4.42 -1.14
C ALA A 293 1.27 -3.59 0.15
N ASP A 294 0.18 -3.76 0.90
CA ASP A 294 -0.07 -3.07 2.16
C ASP A 294 0.83 -3.56 3.30
N LYS A 295 1.37 -4.78 3.19
CA LYS A 295 2.19 -5.40 4.25
C LYS A 295 3.69 -5.46 3.93
N ILE A 296 4.13 -5.09 2.71
CA ILE A 296 5.54 -5.25 2.29
C ILE A 296 6.55 -4.60 3.24
N SER A 297 6.24 -3.41 3.78
CA SER A 297 7.12 -2.70 4.73
C SER A 297 7.25 -3.41 6.09
N MET A 298 6.26 -4.22 6.45
CA MET A 298 6.17 -4.90 7.75
C MET A 298 6.49 -6.39 7.66
N MET A 299 6.82 -6.90 6.46
CA MET A 299 7.19 -8.30 6.29
C MET A 299 8.47 -8.60 7.06
N ASP A 300 8.46 -9.71 7.79
CA ASP A 300 9.63 -10.20 8.54
C ASP A 300 10.79 -10.52 7.59
N ASP A 301 11.99 -10.12 7.98
CA ASP A 301 13.18 -10.29 7.14
C ASP A 301 13.54 -11.77 6.96
N GLU A 302 13.19 -12.66 7.90
CA GLU A 302 13.36 -14.10 7.72
C GLU A 302 12.47 -14.64 6.60
N VAL A 303 11.22 -14.18 6.49
CA VAL A 303 10.33 -14.55 5.40
C VAL A 303 10.87 -14.03 4.06
N ILE A 304 11.38 -12.81 4.02
CA ILE A 304 12.04 -12.24 2.84
C ILE A 304 13.26 -13.09 2.46
N GLN A 305 14.05 -13.53 3.43
CA GLN A 305 15.23 -14.36 3.20
C GLN A 305 14.85 -15.73 2.60
N LYS A 306 13.83 -16.41 3.15
CA LYS A 306 13.28 -17.64 2.56
C LYS A 306 12.82 -17.44 1.11
N MET A 307 12.16 -16.31 0.80
CA MET A 307 11.78 -15.99 -0.57
C MET A 307 13.01 -15.82 -1.48
N LYS A 308 14.07 -15.16 -1.01
CA LYS A 308 15.32 -14.99 -1.77
C LYS A 308 16.02 -16.33 -2.03
N GLU A 309 16.02 -17.26 -1.09
CA GLU A 309 16.58 -18.62 -1.24
C GLU A 309 15.84 -19.40 -2.34
N ILE A 310 14.51 -19.41 -2.30
CA ILE A 310 13.67 -20.04 -3.33
C ILE A 310 13.96 -19.43 -4.69
N ARG A 311 14.04 -18.10 -4.78
CA ARG A 311 14.34 -17.37 -6.01
C ARG A 311 15.74 -17.69 -6.54
N ALA A 312 16.74 -17.79 -5.68
CA ALA A 312 18.09 -18.17 -6.08
C ALA A 312 18.12 -19.59 -6.66
N ALA A 313 17.35 -20.52 -6.10
CA ALA A 313 17.19 -21.86 -6.67
C ALA A 313 16.50 -21.84 -8.04
N ALA A 314 15.41 -21.07 -8.18
CA ALA A 314 14.73 -20.90 -9.48
C ALA A 314 15.66 -20.30 -10.55
N SER A 315 16.50 -19.31 -10.16
CA SER A 315 17.48 -18.69 -11.06
C SER A 315 18.54 -19.71 -11.53
N LYS A 316 19.02 -20.59 -10.65
CA LYS A 316 19.98 -21.67 -11.01
C LYS A 316 19.36 -22.66 -11.99
N LEU A 317 18.04 -22.88 -11.91
CA LEU A 317 17.30 -23.75 -12.83
C LEU A 317 16.89 -23.02 -14.13
N GLY A 318 17.17 -21.73 -14.26
CA GLY A 318 16.74 -20.90 -15.38
C GLY A 318 15.24 -20.64 -15.44
N ILE A 319 14.49 -20.94 -14.36
CA ILE A 319 13.05 -20.74 -14.27
C ILE A 319 12.73 -19.24 -14.17
N PRO A 320 11.89 -18.67 -15.04
CA PRO A 320 11.47 -17.28 -14.99
C PRO A 320 10.70 -16.98 -13.71
N GLN A 321 10.81 -15.73 -13.23
CA GLN A 321 10.29 -15.32 -11.93
C GLN A 321 9.55 -14.01 -12.04
N VAL A 322 8.35 -13.95 -11.45
CA VAL A 322 7.46 -12.81 -11.47
C VAL A 322 6.88 -12.58 -10.07
N VAL A 323 6.55 -11.34 -9.75
CA VAL A 323 5.83 -10.98 -8.53
C VAL A 323 4.42 -10.53 -8.87
N PHE A 324 3.42 -11.15 -8.25
CA PHE A 324 2.06 -10.62 -8.19
C PHE A 324 1.92 -9.86 -6.87
N MET A 325 1.82 -8.54 -6.98
CA MET A 325 1.65 -7.66 -5.82
C MET A 325 0.15 -7.45 -5.59
N THR A 326 -0.38 -8.12 -4.58
CA THR A 326 -1.82 -8.12 -4.23
C THR A 326 -2.20 -6.97 -3.32
N ARG A 327 -3.52 -6.76 -3.06
CA ARG A 327 -4.07 -5.81 -2.09
C ARG A 327 -3.67 -4.36 -2.37
N VAL A 328 -3.52 -4.00 -3.64
CA VAL A 328 -3.13 -2.65 -4.08
C VAL A 328 -4.21 -1.60 -3.77
N ASP A 329 -5.47 -2.00 -3.70
CA ASP A 329 -6.61 -1.21 -3.26
C ASP A 329 -6.44 -0.71 -1.80
N LYS A 330 -5.83 -1.51 -0.92
CA LYS A 330 -5.56 -1.14 0.49
C LYS A 330 -4.40 -0.17 0.68
N VAL A 331 -3.61 0.10 -0.36
CA VAL A 331 -2.46 1.01 -0.31
C VAL A 331 -2.87 2.45 -0.60
N CYS A 332 -3.79 2.64 -1.55
CA CYS A 332 -4.12 3.95 -2.07
C CYS A 332 -5.62 4.07 -2.34
N GLU A 333 -6.27 5.02 -1.68
CA GLU A 333 -7.70 5.29 -1.84
C GLU A 333 -8.10 5.66 -3.28
N MET A 334 -7.18 6.25 -4.06
CA MET A 334 -7.42 6.52 -5.48
C MET A 334 -7.60 5.21 -6.25
N THR A 335 -6.77 4.19 -5.99
CA THR A 335 -6.85 2.88 -6.63
C THR A 335 -7.98 2.01 -6.05
N GLU A 336 -8.38 2.23 -4.80
CA GLU A 336 -9.55 1.60 -4.21
C GLU A 336 -10.83 2.05 -4.93
N LYS A 337 -10.96 3.35 -5.22
CA LYS A 337 -12.11 3.94 -5.92
C LYS A 337 -12.11 3.67 -7.42
N ASP A 338 -10.95 3.72 -8.03
CA ASP A 338 -10.76 3.54 -9.48
C ASP A 338 -9.44 2.81 -9.76
N ILE A 339 -9.54 1.51 -10.01
CA ILE A 339 -8.38 0.65 -10.25
C ILE A 339 -7.62 1.01 -11.54
N THR A 340 -8.26 1.72 -12.49
CA THR A 340 -7.61 2.16 -13.73
C THR A 340 -6.51 3.19 -13.48
N LYS A 341 -6.55 3.86 -12.33
CA LYS A 341 -5.54 4.83 -11.89
C LYS A 341 -4.34 4.22 -11.17
N LEU A 342 -4.23 2.89 -11.18
CA LEU A 342 -3.18 2.15 -10.48
C LEU A 342 -1.78 2.69 -10.81
N TYR A 343 -1.48 2.85 -12.09
CA TYR A 343 -0.18 3.33 -12.57
C TYR A 343 -0.03 4.87 -12.58
N GLN A 344 -1.00 5.59 -12.04
CA GLN A 344 -0.93 7.01 -11.72
C GLN A 344 -0.75 7.27 -10.22
N SER A 345 -0.66 6.20 -9.41
CA SER A 345 -0.48 6.28 -7.97
C SER A 345 1.00 6.23 -7.59
N ARG A 346 1.48 7.31 -6.98
CA ARG A 346 2.81 7.37 -6.38
C ARG A 346 2.99 6.29 -5.30
N LYS A 347 1.98 6.10 -4.44
CA LYS A 347 2.05 5.09 -3.35
C LYS A 347 2.24 3.69 -3.88
N ILE A 348 1.54 3.34 -4.97
CA ILE A 348 1.72 2.03 -5.62
C ILE A 348 3.14 1.92 -6.18
N LYS A 349 3.63 2.95 -6.88
CA LYS A 349 5.00 2.96 -7.41
C LYS A 349 6.05 2.78 -6.31
N GLU A 350 5.90 3.49 -5.19
CA GLU A 350 6.77 3.36 -4.02
C GLU A 350 6.75 1.94 -3.44
N LYS A 351 5.56 1.32 -3.31
CA LYS A 351 5.45 -0.07 -2.83
C LYS A 351 6.06 -1.08 -3.78
N MET A 352 5.95 -0.88 -5.09
CA MET A 352 6.64 -1.71 -6.08
C MET A 352 8.16 -1.55 -6.00
N MET A 353 8.67 -0.32 -5.83
CA MET A 353 10.10 -0.07 -5.62
C MET A 353 10.61 -0.72 -4.32
N GLU A 354 9.85 -0.62 -3.24
CA GLU A 354 10.17 -1.27 -1.97
C GLU A 354 10.22 -2.80 -2.12
N CYS A 355 9.24 -3.38 -2.80
CA CYS A 355 9.22 -4.81 -3.14
C CYS A 355 10.44 -5.20 -3.98
N SER A 356 10.75 -4.43 -5.02
CA SER A 356 11.93 -4.62 -5.87
C SER A 356 13.21 -4.70 -5.04
N ASN A 357 13.40 -3.75 -4.14
CA ASN A 357 14.60 -3.66 -3.29
C ASN A 357 14.66 -4.79 -2.26
N ARG A 358 13.53 -5.09 -1.58
CA ARG A 358 13.51 -6.11 -0.52
C ARG A 358 13.65 -7.53 -1.05
N VAL A 359 12.98 -7.85 -2.16
CA VAL A 359 12.93 -9.21 -2.71
C VAL A 359 13.99 -9.43 -3.80
N GLY A 360 14.52 -8.35 -4.37
CA GLY A 360 15.54 -8.39 -5.43
C GLY A 360 14.96 -8.74 -6.80
N VAL A 361 13.75 -8.30 -7.13
CA VAL A 361 13.10 -8.48 -8.44
C VAL A 361 13.04 -7.15 -9.17
N THR A 362 13.30 -7.12 -10.46
CA THR A 362 13.20 -5.89 -11.24
C THR A 362 11.76 -5.41 -11.39
N MET A 363 11.57 -4.09 -11.45
CA MET A 363 10.24 -3.46 -11.49
C MET A 363 9.34 -3.98 -12.63
N ASN A 364 9.90 -4.33 -13.78
CA ASN A 364 9.17 -4.86 -14.94
C ASN A 364 8.62 -6.28 -14.71
N CYS A 365 9.13 -7.01 -13.72
CA CYS A 365 8.64 -8.33 -13.30
C CYS A 365 7.66 -8.26 -12.11
N ILE A 366 7.25 -7.06 -11.67
CA ILE A 366 6.27 -6.88 -10.60
C ILE A 366 4.96 -6.39 -11.21
N PHE A 367 3.89 -7.16 -11.00
CA PHE A 367 2.54 -6.88 -11.48
C PHE A 367 1.60 -6.62 -10.29
N PRO A 368 1.17 -5.38 -10.10
CA PRO A 368 0.18 -5.04 -9.08
C PRO A 368 -1.20 -5.54 -9.54
N VAL A 369 -1.87 -6.32 -8.68
CA VAL A 369 -3.17 -6.93 -8.96
C VAL A 369 -4.11 -6.79 -7.75
N LYS A 370 -5.40 -6.86 -8.02
CA LYS A 370 -6.44 -6.99 -6.98
C LYS A 370 -7.17 -8.31 -7.20
N ASN A 371 -7.30 -9.10 -6.13
CA ASN A 371 -8.16 -10.29 -6.13
C ASN A 371 -9.62 -9.90 -5.87
N TYR A 372 -10.53 -10.73 -6.32
CA TYR A 372 -11.92 -10.68 -5.85
C TYR A 372 -11.98 -11.01 -4.36
N SER A 373 -12.77 -10.24 -3.60
CA SER A 373 -12.97 -10.42 -2.15
C SER A 373 -14.43 -10.24 -1.75
N GLU A 374 -15.00 -9.09 -2.03
CA GLU A 374 -16.37 -8.72 -1.67
C GLU A 374 -17.29 -8.60 -2.90
N GLU A 375 -16.69 -8.56 -4.07
CA GLU A 375 -17.41 -8.42 -5.33
C GLU A 375 -18.20 -9.68 -5.64
N THR A 376 -19.49 -9.52 -5.90
CA THR A 376 -20.40 -10.62 -6.31
C THR A 376 -20.54 -10.73 -7.83
N LYS A 377 -20.03 -9.74 -8.58
CA LYS A 377 -20.06 -9.67 -10.04
C LYS A 377 -18.66 -9.52 -10.61
N ALA A 378 -18.48 -10.00 -11.84
CA ALA A 378 -17.25 -9.80 -12.57
C ALA A 378 -16.97 -8.30 -12.79
N ASN A 379 -15.70 -7.92 -12.65
CA ASN A 379 -15.22 -6.56 -12.90
C ASN A 379 -14.11 -6.64 -13.96
N GLU A 380 -14.42 -6.19 -15.18
CA GLU A 380 -13.50 -6.28 -16.32
C GLU A 380 -12.17 -5.55 -16.08
N LYS A 381 -12.18 -4.44 -15.32
CA LYS A 381 -10.95 -3.69 -15.02
C LYS A 381 -10.01 -4.48 -14.10
N LEU A 382 -10.57 -5.17 -13.08
CA LEU A 382 -9.79 -6.08 -12.25
C LEU A 382 -9.27 -7.25 -13.08
N ASN A 383 -10.12 -7.80 -13.95
CA ASN A 383 -9.75 -8.89 -14.84
C ASN A 383 -8.58 -8.51 -15.75
N CYS A 384 -8.60 -7.31 -16.36
CA CYS A 384 -7.52 -6.86 -17.25
C CYS A 384 -6.16 -6.82 -16.55
N LEU A 385 -6.09 -6.34 -15.31
CA LEU A 385 -4.83 -6.35 -14.53
C LEU A 385 -4.32 -7.77 -14.28
N MET A 386 -5.21 -8.68 -13.92
CA MET A 386 -4.86 -10.09 -13.70
C MET A 386 -4.45 -10.77 -15.01
N LEU A 387 -5.15 -10.48 -16.11
CA LEU A 387 -4.85 -11.03 -17.45
C LEU A 387 -3.51 -10.51 -17.99
N GLU A 388 -3.14 -9.24 -17.73
CA GLU A 388 -1.82 -8.72 -18.09
C GLU A 388 -0.71 -9.49 -17.39
N ALA A 389 -0.83 -9.66 -16.07
CA ALA A 389 0.12 -10.44 -15.28
C ALA A 389 0.18 -11.91 -15.75
N LEU A 390 -0.98 -12.51 -16.01
CA LEU A 390 -1.09 -13.89 -16.52
C LEU A 390 -0.45 -14.04 -17.91
N THR A 391 -0.70 -13.11 -18.83
CA THR A 391 -0.09 -13.10 -20.15
C THR A 391 1.43 -13.11 -20.06
N GLN A 392 2.00 -12.29 -19.18
CA GLN A 392 3.44 -12.23 -19.00
C GLN A 392 4.03 -13.54 -18.48
N ILE A 393 3.40 -14.19 -17.49
CA ILE A 393 3.90 -15.48 -16.97
C ILE A 393 3.73 -16.60 -17.98
N VAL A 394 2.67 -16.59 -18.80
CA VAL A 394 2.45 -17.56 -19.87
C VAL A 394 3.54 -17.46 -20.94
N HIS A 395 3.86 -16.26 -21.40
CA HIS A 395 4.94 -16.08 -22.38
C HIS A 395 6.29 -16.49 -21.79
N SER A 396 6.61 -16.05 -20.56
CA SER A 396 7.88 -16.38 -19.92
C SER A 396 8.05 -17.90 -19.71
N ALA A 397 6.99 -18.59 -19.28
CA ALA A 397 6.98 -20.04 -19.11
C ALA A 397 7.12 -20.78 -20.46
N ASN A 398 6.45 -20.28 -21.50
CA ASN A 398 6.55 -20.86 -22.84
C ASN A 398 7.97 -20.73 -23.43
N ASP A 399 8.62 -19.59 -23.21
CA ASP A 399 10.01 -19.38 -23.65
C ASP A 399 10.97 -20.33 -22.89
N PHE A 400 10.75 -20.53 -21.59
CA PHE A 400 11.48 -21.51 -20.80
C PHE A 400 11.30 -22.93 -21.34
N VAL A 401 10.08 -23.35 -21.62
CA VAL A 401 9.76 -24.67 -22.19
C VAL A 401 10.40 -24.83 -23.55
N LYS A 402 10.26 -23.84 -24.46
CA LYS A 402 10.86 -23.87 -25.82
C LYS A 402 12.38 -24.04 -25.75
N LYS A 403 13.04 -23.29 -24.84
CA LYS A 403 14.50 -23.38 -24.68
C LYS A 403 14.94 -24.77 -24.24
N ASN A 404 14.29 -25.35 -23.22
CA ASN A 404 14.67 -26.64 -22.64
C ASN A 404 14.28 -27.83 -23.56
N SER A 405 13.16 -27.77 -24.30
CA SER A 405 12.80 -28.77 -25.29
C SER A 405 13.81 -28.86 -26.42
N ASN A 406 14.43 -27.75 -26.82
CA ASN A 406 15.46 -27.73 -27.86
C ASN A 406 16.83 -28.25 -27.37
N GLN A 407 17.11 -28.19 -26.08
CA GLN A 407 18.35 -28.78 -25.51
C GLN A 407 18.29 -30.31 -25.52
N LEU A 408 17.15 -30.89 -25.13
CA LEU A 408 16.91 -32.34 -25.14
C LEU A 408 16.98 -32.99 -26.56
N LYS A 409 16.85 -32.20 -27.63
CA LYS A 409 17.02 -32.69 -29.03
C LYS A 409 18.46 -32.71 -29.50
N LYS A 410 19.40 -32.09 -28.75
CA LYS A 410 20.81 -31.98 -29.12
C LYS A 410 21.69 -32.97 -28.36
N GLU A 411 21.17 -33.59 -27.31
CA GLU A 411 21.74 -34.72 -26.59
C GLU A 411 21.21 -36.04 -27.18
#